data_2d07255c3f27e4b8a364ea6f947aba7b
#
_entry.id   2d07255c3f27e4b8a364ea6f947aba7b
#
_cell.length_a   1.000
_cell.length_b   1.000
_cell.length_c   1.000
_cell.angle_alpha   90.00
_cell.angle_beta   90.00
_cell.angle_gamma   90.00
#
_symmetry.space_group_name_H-M   'P 1'
#
loop_
_entity.id
_entity.type
_entity.pdbx_description
1 polymer ?
#
loop_
_entity_poly.entity_id
_entity_poly.type
_entity_poly.pdbx_seq_one_letter_code
_entity_poly.pdbx_strand_id
1 'polypeptide(L)'
;CPGECIFCPNDVRMPKSYLSDEPGAQRAEQNSFDPYLQTMSRLKTYYLTGHPTDKIEVIILGGTWSFYPETYQIWFVKRIFDALHDFGAGVDHTVEVEAAVKAGSQFHFGSNMVNVTVHGADMAQTYNQVVQTVYAAEMRRSRDVSVKIERGARSPIDEWATWDELEAAHRFNEDAPCRCVGLVIETRPDHISADEVLRV
;
A
#
# COMPACT_ATOMS: atom_id res chain seq x y z
N CYS A 1 12.44 1.74 -3.53
CA CYS A 1 13.51 2.66 -3.10
C CYS A 1 14.57 2.76 -4.19
N PRO A 2 14.92 3.96 -4.66
CA PRO A 2 15.92 4.13 -5.72
C PRO A 2 17.37 3.97 -5.25
N GLY A 3 17.60 3.95 -3.94
CA GLY A 3 18.94 3.92 -3.37
C GLY A 3 19.59 2.53 -3.35
N GLU A 4 20.91 2.50 -3.46
CA GLU A 4 21.75 1.30 -3.31
C GLU A 4 22.51 1.37 -1.97
N CYS A 5 21.80 1.58 -0.87
CA CYS A 5 22.41 1.67 0.44
C CYS A 5 23.01 0.32 0.86
N ILE A 6 24.27 0.33 1.27
CA ILE A 6 25.00 -0.89 1.70
C ILE A 6 24.44 -1.51 2.97
N PHE A 7 23.71 -0.73 3.77
CA PHE A 7 23.09 -1.19 5.03
C PHE A 7 21.70 -1.78 4.86
N CYS A 8 21.07 -1.60 3.67
CA CYS A 8 19.73 -2.12 3.45
C CYS A 8 19.78 -3.59 3.05
N PRO A 9 18.98 -4.46 3.68
CA PRO A 9 18.79 -5.82 3.20
C PRO A 9 18.19 -5.81 1.79
N ASN A 10 18.58 -6.78 0.97
CA ASN A 10 18.13 -6.97 -0.39
C ASN A 10 17.39 -8.31 -0.52
N ASP A 11 16.29 -8.47 0.20
CA ASP A 11 15.39 -9.59 -0.02
C ASP A 11 14.40 -9.22 -1.13
N VAL A 12 14.44 -9.95 -2.25
CA VAL A 12 13.55 -9.69 -3.40
C VAL A 12 12.06 -9.91 -3.07
N ARG A 13 11.77 -10.63 -1.97
CA ARG A 13 10.41 -10.93 -1.52
C ARG A 13 9.81 -9.81 -0.65
N MET A 14 10.65 -8.89 -0.17
CA MET A 14 10.25 -7.84 0.78
C MET A 14 10.56 -6.46 0.23
N PRO A 15 9.81 -5.43 0.65
CA PRO A 15 10.18 -4.05 0.40
C PRO A 15 11.62 -3.80 0.89
N LYS A 16 12.40 -3.06 0.12
CA LYS A 16 13.78 -2.76 0.50
C LYS A 16 13.83 -2.10 1.87
N SER A 17 14.78 -2.47 2.68
CA SER A 17 14.99 -2.09 4.08
C SER A 17 14.26 -2.94 5.11
N TYR A 18 13.45 -3.91 4.68
CA TYR A 18 12.72 -4.80 5.58
C TYR A 18 13.17 -6.25 5.43
N LEU A 19 13.19 -6.95 6.54
CA LEU A 19 13.39 -8.40 6.61
C LEU A 19 12.05 -9.09 6.84
N SER A 20 11.93 -10.33 6.36
CA SER A 20 10.70 -11.11 6.48
C SER A 20 10.30 -11.46 7.91
N ASP A 21 11.21 -11.35 8.87
CA ASP A 21 10.98 -11.60 10.30
C ASP A 21 10.58 -10.34 11.09
N GLU A 22 10.60 -9.17 10.46
CA GLU A 22 10.12 -7.95 11.11
C GLU A 22 8.59 -7.94 11.23
N PRO A 23 8.04 -7.55 12.40
CA PRO A 23 6.59 -7.62 12.65
C PRO A 23 5.74 -6.82 11.65
N GLY A 24 6.26 -5.71 11.15
CA GLY A 24 5.59 -4.90 10.12
C GLY A 24 5.52 -5.63 8.80
N ALA A 25 6.64 -6.19 8.34
CA ALA A 25 6.74 -6.96 7.10
C ALA A 25 5.88 -8.22 7.14
N GLN A 26 5.90 -8.96 8.26
CA GLN A 26 5.05 -10.15 8.45
C GLN A 26 3.56 -9.82 8.34
N ARG A 27 3.11 -8.72 8.97
CA ARG A 27 1.71 -8.29 8.85
C ARG A 27 1.35 -7.91 7.42
N ALA A 28 2.24 -7.23 6.73
CA ALA A 28 2.03 -6.89 5.32
C ALA A 28 1.92 -8.15 4.45
N GLU A 29 2.83 -9.11 4.61
CA GLU A 29 2.83 -10.38 3.90
C GLU A 29 1.55 -11.19 4.16
N GLN A 30 1.13 -11.32 5.43
CA GLN A 30 -0.09 -12.02 5.83
C GLN A 30 -1.36 -11.43 5.21
N ASN A 31 -1.33 -10.15 4.87
CA ASN A 31 -2.43 -9.41 4.25
C ASN A 31 -2.17 -9.09 2.78
N SER A 32 -1.29 -9.85 2.11
CA SER A 32 -0.96 -9.71 0.68
C SER A 32 -0.52 -8.29 0.30
N PHE A 33 0.07 -7.55 1.24
CA PHE A 33 0.46 -6.14 1.11
C PHE A 33 -0.70 -5.18 0.74
N ASP A 34 -1.95 -5.64 0.77
CA ASP A 34 -3.11 -4.78 0.55
C ASP A 34 -3.35 -3.86 1.76
N PRO A 35 -3.46 -2.54 1.59
CA PRO A 35 -3.61 -1.60 2.70
C PRO A 35 -4.97 -1.70 3.41
N TYR A 36 -6.04 -2.09 2.72
CA TYR A 36 -7.34 -2.32 3.33
C TYR A 36 -7.29 -3.54 4.27
N LEU A 37 -6.78 -4.66 3.77
CA LEU A 37 -6.66 -5.90 4.55
C LEU A 37 -5.77 -5.72 5.78
N GLN A 38 -4.60 -5.05 5.62
CA GLN A 38 -3.70 -4.77 6.74
C GLN A 38 -4.38 -3.91 7.81
N THR A 39 -5.07 -2.85 7.40
CA THR A 39 -5.76 -1.92 8.31
C THR A 39 -6.90 -2.63 9.02
N MET A 40 -7.77 -3.33 8.28
CA MET A 40 -8.90 -4.07 8.84
C MET A 40 -8.45 -5.15 9.83
N SER A 41 -7.43 -5.93 9.48
CA SER A 41 -6.84 -6.95 10.35
C SER A 41 -6.32 -6.34 11.65
N ARG A 42 -5.66 -5.18 11.57
CA ARG A 42 -5.12 -4.51 12.75
C ARG A 42 -6.21 -3.93 13.64
N LEU A 43 -7.24 -3.32 13.07
CA LEU A 43 -8.39 -2.78 13.81
C LEU A 43 -9.15 -3.90 14.54
N LYS A 44 -9.41 -5.02 13.86
CA LYS A 44 -10.00 -6.21 14.49
C LYS A 44 -9.18 -6.71 15.67
N THR A 45 -7.86 -6.75 15.53
CA THR A 45 -6.95 -7.15 16.63
C THR A 45 -7.09 -6.19 17.81
N TYR A 46 -7.06 -4.89 17.60
CA TYR A 46 -7.21 -3.90 18.67
C TYR A 46 -8.56 -4.05 19.37
N TYR A 47 -9.64 -4.13 18.60
CA TYR A 47 -10.98 -4.29 19.14
C TYR A 47 -11.11 -5.55 20.00
N LEU A 48 -10.65 -6.71 19.50
CA LEU A 48 -10.71 -7.98 20.19
C LEU A 48 -9.86 -8.03 21.47
N THR A 49 -8.79 -7.24 21.53
CA THR A 49 -7.93 -7.11 22.71
C THR A 49 -8.36 -5.99 23.65
N GLY A 50 -9.52 -5.34 23.40
CA GLY A 50 -10.10 -4.34 24.28
C GLY A 50 -9.49 -2.94 24.17
N HIS A 51 -8.75 -2.64 23.10
CA HIS A 51 -8.24 -1.31 22.84
C HIS A 51 -9.31 -0.42 22.19
N PRO A 52 -9.35 0.88 22.50
CA PRO A 52 -10.22 1.81 21.79
C PRO A 52 -9.83 1.91 20.32
N THR A 53 -10.83 2.03 19.44
CA THR A 53 -10.66 2.11 17.99
C THR A 53 -11.35 3.33 17.38
N ASP A 54 -11.75 4.30 18.19
CA ASP A 54 -12.39 5.52 17.76
C ASP A 54 -11.42 6.54 17.14
N LYS A 55 -10.14 6.51 17.56
CA LYS A 55 -9.07 7.39 17.08
C LYS A 55 -7.81 6.58 16.78
N ILE A 56 -7.39 6.60 15.55
CA ILE A 56 -6.28 5.80 15.05
C ILE A 56 -5.17 6.71 14.53
N GLU A 57 -3.95 6.45 14.96
CA GLU A 57 -2.74 6.94 14.32
C GLU A 57 -2.26 5.87 13.33
N VAL A 58 -1.99 6.30 12.12
CA VAL A 58 -1.50 5.45 11.03
C VAL A 58 -0.05 5.80 10.74
N ILE A 59 0.81 4.78 10.67
CA ILE A 59 2.19 4.94 10.25
C ILE A 59 2.41 4.09 9.01
N ILE A 60 2.71 4.74 7.89
CA ILE A 60 3.08 4.07 6.64
C ILE A 60 4.58 3.85 6.67
N LEU A 61 4.97 2.58 6.76
CA LEU A 61 6.35 2.13 6.78
C LEU A 61 6.71 1.53 5.42
N GLY A 62 7.94 1.71 4.99
CA GLY A 62 8.43 0.96 3.86
C GLY A 62 9.16 1.76 2.80
N GLY A 63 10.46 1.88 2.93
CA GLY A 63 11.33 2.41 1.89
C GLY A 63 11.19 3.92 1.69
N THR A 64 11.14 4.35 0.43
CA THR A 64 11.05 5.75 0.06
C THR A 64 9.67 6.01 -0.52
N TRP A 65 8.77 6.54 0.30
CA TRP A 65 7.38 6.82 -0.10
C TRP A 65 7.30 7.67 -1.37
N SER A 66 8.03 8.76 -1.39
CA SER A 66 8.06 9.72 -2.52
C SER A 66 8.57 9.13 -3.84
N PHE A 67 9.04 7.90 -3.83
CA PHE A 67 9.46 7.19 -5.03
C PHE A 67 8.32 6.43 -5.73
N TYR A 68 7.23 6.13 -5.01
CA TYR A 68 6.08 5.46 -5.60
C TYR A 68 5.30 6.38 -6.55
N PRO A 69 4.64 5.84 -7.57
CA PRO A 69 3.75 6.64 -8.43
C PRO A 69 2.67 7.35 -7.60
N GLU A 70 2.35 8.59 -7.96
CA GLU A 70 1.35 9.40 -7.26
C GLU A 70 -0.01 8.70 -7.15
N THR A 71 -0.47 8.10 -8.23
CA THR A 71 -1.75 7.37 -8.26
C THR A 71 -1.79 6.19 -7.28
N TYR A 72 -0.65 5.50 -7.10
CA TYR A 72 -0.50 4.44 -6.10
C TYR A 72 -0.52 5.01 -4.68
N GLN A 73 0.18 6.13 -4.44
CA GLN A 73 0.20 6.76 -3.12
C GLN A 73 -1.21 7.20 -2.70
N ILE A 74 -1.96 7.83 -3.61
CA ILE A 74 -3.35 8.25 -3.38
C ILE A 74 -4.23 7.04 -3.07
N TRP A 75 -4.14 6.00 -3.90
CA TRP A 75 -4.86 4.75 -3.70
C TRP A 75 -4.54 4.11 -2.35
N PHE A 76 -3.27 3.99 -2.00
CA PHE A 76 -2.82 3.35 -0.77
C PHE A 76 -3.41 4.05 0.47
N VAL A 77 -3.30 5.37 0.53
CA VAL A 77 -3.87 6.16 1.64
C VAL A 77 -5.39 6.05 1.66
N LYS A 78 -6.05 6.22 0.51
CA LYS A 78 -7.51 6.07 0.40
C LYS A 78 -7.99 4.70 0.92
N ARG A 79 -7.31 3.61 0.57
CA ARG A 79 -7.67 2.26 1.04
C ARG A 79 -7.56 2.10 2.55
N ILE A 80 -6.62 2.79 3.19
CA ILE A 80 -6.55 2.83 4.66
C ILE A 80 -7.81 3.52 5.22
N PHE A 81 -8.20 4.67 4.66
CA PHE A 81 -9.42 5.37 5.08
C PHE A 81 -10.67 4.53 4.82
N ASP A 82 -10.78 3.85 3.68
CA ASP A 82 -11.89 2.93 3.39
C ASP A 82 -12.03 1.88 4.50
N ALA A 83 -10.93 1.25 4.92
CA ALA A 83 -10.95 0.26 5.99
C ALA A 83 -11.33 0.83 7.36
N LEU A 84 -10.88 2.04 7.69
CA LEU A 84 -11.27 2.74 8.93
C LEU A 84 -12.78 3.04 8.94
N HIS A 85 -13.31 3.54 7.83
CA HIS A 85 -14.72 3.89 7.69
C HIS A 85 -15.61 2.65 7.74
N ASP A 86 -15.27 1.60 7.00
CA ASP A 86 -16.00 0.34 7.01
C ASP A 86 -16.00 -0.29 8.38
N PHE A 87 -14.84 -0.35 9.05
CA PHE A 87 -14.74 -0.85 10.41
C PHE A 87 -15.63 -0.05 11.39
N GLY A 88 -15.58 1.27 11.31
CA GLY A 88 -16.41 2.15 12.14
C GLY A 88 -17.91 2.00 11.88
N ALA A 89 -18.29 1.65 10.66
CA ALA A 89 -19.66 1.36 10.26
C ALA A 89 -20.10 -0.09 10.54
N GLY A 90 -19.20 -0.95 11.03
CA GLY A 90 -19.47 -2.37 11.24
C GLY A 90 -19.57 -3.18 9.93
N VAL A 91 -18.99 -2.67 8.85
CA VAL A 91 -18.92 -3.31 7.54
C VAL A 91 -17.58 -4.03 7.39
N ASP A 92 -17.58 -5.18 6.74
CA ASP A 92 -16.38 -6.00 6.54
C ASP A 92 -16.34 -6.59 5.14
N HIS A 93 -15.51 -6.02 4.29
CA HIS A 93 -15.27 -6.49 2.91
C HIS A 93 -13.99 -7.34 2.79
N THR A 94 -13.46 -7.86 3.88
CA THR A 94 -12.21 -8.64 3.88
C THR A 94 -12.27 -9.82 2.91
N VAL A 95 -13.38 -10.57 2.90
CA VAL A 95 -13.54 -11.78 2.06
C VAL A 95 -13.54 -11.41 0.57
N GLU A 96 -14.27 -10.35 0.20
CA GLU A 96 -14.36 -9.88 -1.18
C GLU A 96 -13.01 -9.35 -1.68
N VAL A 97 -12.31 -8.58 -0.82
CA VAL A 97 -10.99 -8.06 -1.16
C VAL A 97 -9.96 -9.17 -1.28
N GLU A 98 -9.94 -10.15 -0.35
CA GLU A 98 -9.05 -11.31 -0.46
C GLU A 98 -9.32 -12.13 -1.73
N ALA A 99 -10.59 -12.34 -2.08
CA ALA A 99 -10.95 -13.05 -3.29
C ALA A 99 -10.47 -12.29 -4.54
N ALA A 100 -10.64 -10.97 -4.58
CA ALA A 100 -10.18 -10.12 -5.66
C ALA A 100 -8.64 -10.13 -5.78
N VAL A 101 -7.92 -10.01 -4.65
CA VAL A 101 -6.46 -10.09 -4.61
C VAL A 101 -5.97 -11.44 -5.13
N LYS A 102 -6.58 -12.54 -4.70
CA LYS A 102 -6.23 -13.90 -5.18
C LYS A 102 -6.51 -14.08 -6.67
N ALA A 103 -7.61 -13.53 -7.16
CA ALA A 103 -7.98 -13.61 -8.58
C ALA A 103 -7.10 -12.73 -9.48
N GLY A 104 -6.67 -11.56 -8.95
CA GLY A 104 -5.83 -10.60 -9.66
C GLY A 104 -4.32 -10.85 -9.55
N SER A 105 -3.92 -11.91 -8.89
CA SER A 105 -2.55 -12.20 -8.46
C SER A 105 -1.46 -12.29 -9.55
N GLN A 106 -1.77 -11.96 -10.79
CA GLN A 106 -0.74 -11.89 -11.83
C GLN A 106 0.06 -10.56 -11.81
N PHE A 107 -0.34 -9.54 -11.02
CA PHE A 107 0.27 -8.21 -11.10
C PHE A 107 0.35 -7.40 -9.79
N HIS A 108 0.06 -8.00 -8.63
CA HIS A 108 0.24 -7.30 -7.35
C HIS A 108 1.70 -7.27 -6.91
N PHE A 109 2.21 -6.08 -6.64
CA PHE A 109 3.60 -5.83 -6.31
C PHE A 109 4.06 -6.56 -5.04
N GLY A 110 3.16 -6.77 -4.09
CA GLY A 110 3.44 -7.46 -2.84
C GLY A 110 3.13 -8.96 -2.88
N SER A 111 1.95 -9.35 -3.36
CA SER A 111 1.49 -10.75 -3.34
C SER A 111 2.16 -11.65 -4.37
N ASN A 112 2.60 -11.09 -5.50
CA ASN A 112 3.29 -11.85 -6.55
C ASN A 112 4.75 -12.16 -6.25
N MET A 113 5.39 -11.39 -5.38
CA MET A 113 6.75 -11.69 -4.96
C MET A 113 6.82 -12.97 -4.12
N VAL A 114 5.73 -13.32 -3.42
CA VAL A 114 5.65 -14.56 -2.62
C VAL A 114 5.41 -15.79 -3.52
N ASN A 115 4.75 -15.61 -4.67
CA ASN A 115 4.46 -16.70 -5.62
C ASN A 115 5.45 -16.78 -6.81
N VAL A 116 6.37 -15.85 -6.94
CA VAL A 116 7.47 -15.99 -7.88
C VAL A 116 8.37 -17.10 -7.35
N THR A 117 8.31 -18.26 -7.98
CA THR A 117 9.37 -19.27 -7.84
C THR A 117 10.63 -18.62 -8.37
N VAL A 118 11.40 -18.03 -7.46
CA VAL A 118 12.66 -17.39 -7.82
C VAL A 118 13.61 -18.48 -8.25
N HIS A 119 13.77 -18.66 -9.54
CA HIS A 119 14.79 -19.55 -10.09
C HIS A 119 16.18 -18.98 -9.78
N GLY A 120 17.18 -19.83 -9.61
CA GLY A 120 18.51 -19.44 -9.14
C GLY A 120 19.18 -18.26 -9.86
N ALA A 121 18.80 -17.96 -11.12
CA ALA A 121 19.26 -16.79 -11.87
C ALA A 121 18.64 -15.46 -11.36
N ASP A 122 17.43 -15.50 -10.83
CA ASP A 122 16.72 -14.30 -10.33
C ASP A 122 17.20 -13.91 -8.94
N MET A 123 17.77 -14.86 -8.18
CA MET A 123 18.40 -14.59 -6.88
C MET A 123 19.63 -13.67 -6.99
N ALA A 124 20.20 -13.51 -8.19
CA ALA A 124 21.31 -12.59 -8.43
C ALA A 124 20.82 -11.13 -8.65
N GLN A 125 19.52 -10.90 -8.87
CA GLN A 125 18.97 -9.56 -9.04
C GLN A 125 18.70 -8.93 -7.68
N THR A 126 19.02 -7.65 -7.57
CA THR A 126 18.62 -6.89 -6.39
C THR A 126 17.12 -6.53 -6.46
N TYR A 127 16.48 -6.34 -5.31
CA TYR A 127 15.11 -5.85 -5.22
C TYR A 127 14.87 -4.65 -6.16
N ASN A 128 15.79 -3.68 -6.21
CA ASN A 128 15.67 -2.51 -7.08
C ASN A 128 15.64 -2.86 -8.57
N GLN A 129 16.41 -3.85 -9.00
CA GLN A 129 16.41 -4.27 -10.41
C GLN A 129 15.08 -4.90 -10.80
N VAL A 130 14.54 -5.76 -9.93
CA VAL A 130 13.22 -6.36 -10.12
C VAL A 130 12.14 -5.27 -10.14
N VAL A 131 12.16 -4.38 -9.15
CA VAL A 131 11.24 -3.25 -9.06
C VAL A 131 11.32 -2.37 -10.30
N GLN A 132 12.50 -1.96 -10.73
CA GLN A 132 12.64 -1.12 -11.93
C GLN A 132 12.07 -1.78 -13.18
N THR A 133 12.23 -3.09 -13.33
CA THR A 133 11.70 -3.84 -14.47
C THR A 133 10.16 -3.84 -14.47
N VAL A 134 9.56 -4.10 -13.30
CA VAL A 134 8.10 -4.13 -13.14
C VAL A 134 7.52 -2.71 -13.22
N TYR A 135 8.12 -1.73 -12.54
CA TYR A 135 7.68 -0.33 -12.60
C TYR A 135 7.82 0.31 -13.97
N ALA A 136 8.87 -0.01 -14.72
CA ALA A 136 8.99 0.51 -16.09
C ALA A 136 7.83 0.05 -16.98
N ALA A 137 7.29 -1.12 -16.72
CA ALA A 137 6.07 -1.60 -17.39
C ALA A 137 4.81 -0.90 -16.89
N GLU A 138 4.71 -0.65 -15.58
CA GLU A 138 3.55 0.01 -14.97
C GLU A 138 3.53 1.52 -15.15
N MET A 139 4.67 2.21 -15.10
CA MET A 139 4.74 3.63 -15.45
C MET A 139 4.33 3.89 -16.91
N ARG A 140 4.58 2.95 -17.82
CA ARG A 140 4.03 3.03 -19.18
C ARG A 140 2.51 2.85 -19.19
N ARG A 141 1.97 1.98 -18.31
CA ARG A 141 0.52 1.79 -18.14
C ARG A 141 -0.14 2.96 -17.42
N SER A 142 0.50 3.55 -16.41
CA SER A 142 0.01 4.69 -15.63
C SER A 142 -0.17 5.95 -16.50
N ARG A 143 0.66 6.16 -17.52
CA ARG A 143 0.43 7.23 -18.50
C ARG A 143 -0.84 7.00 -19.35
N ASP A 144 -1.29 5.76 -19.46
CA ASP A 144 -2.55 5.39 -20.13
C ASP A 144 -3.76 5.36 -19.16
N VAL A 145 -3.56 5.51 -17.85
CA VAL A 145 -4.63 5.46 -16.83
C VAL A 145 -5.61 6.64 -16.99
N SER A 146 -5.12 7.83 -17.34
CA SER A 146 -5.98 8.96 -17.67
C SER A 146 -6.99 8.65 -18.80
N VAL A 147 -6.68 7.70 -19.67
CA VAL A 147 -7.55 7.21 -20.76
C VAL A 147 -8.47 6.09 -20.30
N LYS A 148 -8.11 5.35 -19.22
CA LYS A 148 -8.90 4.22 -18.70
C LYS A 148 -9.99 4.61 -17.71
N ILE A 149 -9.88 5.78 -17.08
CA ILE A 149 -10.88 6.32 -16.13
C ILE A 149 -12.28 6.40 -16.75
N GLU A 150 -12.36 6.50 -18.08
CA GLU A 150 -13.64 6.58 -18.81
C GLU A 150 -14.29 5.21 -19.14
N ARG A 151 -13.69 4.06 -18.81
CA ARG A 151 -14.05 2.79 -19.46
C ARG A 151 -14.57 1.63 -18.61
N GLY A 152 -14.89 1.77 -17.34
CA GLY A 152 -15.50 0.64 -16.66
C GLY A 152 -15.44 0.63 -15.14
N ALA A 153 -16.20 -0.30 -14.54
CA ALA A 153 -16.20 -0.51 -13.09
C ALA A 153 -14.79 -0.87 -12.60
N ARG A 154 -14.32 -0.11 -11.62
CA ARG A 154 -13.04 -0.33 -10.96
C ARG A 154 -13.07 -1.64 -10.18
N SER A 155 -12.03 -2.46 -10.31
CA SER A 155 -11.80 -3.60 -9.42
C SER A 155 -11.17 -3.10 -8.10
N PRO A 156 -11.48 -3.74 -6.95
CA PRO A 156 -10.80 -3.45 -5.68
C PRO A 156 -9.26 -3.59 -5.72
N ILE A 157 -8.76 -4.30 -6.73
CA ILE A 157 -7.34 -4.56 -6.94
C ILE A 157 -6.65 -3.57 -7.89
N ASP A 158 -7.38 -2.62 -8.45
CA ASP A 158 -6.79 -1.57 -9.29
C ASP A 158 -6.07 -0.56 -8.39
N GLU A 159 -4.73 -0.60 -8.38
CA GLU A 159 -3.85 0.18 -7.48
C GLU A 159 -3.74 1.66 -7.92
N TRP A 160 -4.87 2.32 -8.10
CA TRP A 160 -4.94 3.75 -8.38
C TRP A 160 -6.21 4.39 -7.82
N ALA A 161 -6.13 5.66 -7.46
CA ALA A 161 -7.25 6.51 -7.08
C ALA A 161 -6.98 7.95 -7.51
N THR A 162 -8.02 8.79 -7.44
CA THR A 162 -7.93 10.22 -7.73
C THR A 162 -7.84 11.05 -6.46
N TRP A 163 -7.34 12.28 -6.58
CA TRP A 163 -7.33 13.24 -5.48
C TRP A 163 -8.73 13.51 -4.95
N ASP A 164 -9.72 13.67 -5.83
CA ASP A 164 -11.11 13.93 -5.42
C ASP A 164 -11.66 12.81 -4.52
N GLU A 165 -11.30 11.55 -4.83
CA GLU A 165 -11.71 10.40 -4.02
C GLU A 165 -11.01 10.38 -2.66
N LEU A 166 -9.73 10.72 -2.60
CA LEU A 166 -8.98 10.80 -1.35
C LEU A 166 -9.49 11.95 -0.49
N GLU A 167 -9.70 13.13 -1.07
CA GLU A 167 -10.27 14.28 -0.36
C GLU A 167 -11.68 13.98 0.16
N ALA A 168 -12.50 13.26 -0.60
CA ALA A 168 -13.82 12.84 -0.13
C ALA A 168 -13.70 11.89 1.08
N ALA A 169 -12.73 10.96 1.06
CA ALA A 169 -12.46 10.09 2.20
C ALA A 169 -11.96 10.88 3.42
N HIS A 170 -11.10 11.88 3.23
CA HIS A 170 -10.65 12.77 4.33
C HIS A 170 -11.81 13.56 4.94
N ARG A 171 -12.68 14.13 4.10
CA ARG A 171 -13.88 14.84 4.61
C ARG A 171 -14.81 13.91 5.40
N PHE A 172 -15.03 12.70 4.90
CA PHE A 172 -15.84 11.72 5.63
C PHE A 172 -15.20 11.31 6.96
N ASN A 173 -13.87 11.25 7.02
CA ASN A 173 -13.13 10.88 8.22
C ASN A 173 -13.33 11.86 9.38
N GLU A 174 -13.69 13.13 9.14
CA GLU A 174 -13.83 14.15 10.18
C GLU A 174 -14.86 13.74 11.25
N ASP A 175 -15.95 13.06 10.83
CA ASP A 175 -17.05 12.63 11.69
C ASP A 175 -17.17 11.09 11.80
N ALA A 176 -16.24 10.34 11.24
CA ALA A 176 -16.30 8.88 11.23
C ALA A 176 -16.16 8.29 12.65
N PRO A 177 -16.90 7.19 12.98
CA PRO A 177 -16.80 6.53 14.29
C PRO A 177 -15.40 5.95 14.57
N CYS A 178 -14.73 5.46 13.55
CA CYS A 178 -13.31 5.07 13.59
C CYS A 178 -12.57 5.97 12.62
N ARG A 179 -11.72 6.85 13.12
CA ARG A 179 -11.09 7.88 12.29
C ARG A 179 -9.59 7.99 12.48
N CYS A 180 -8.90 8.30 11.42
CA CYS A 180 -7.51 8.69 11.45
C CYS A 180 -7.38 10.09 12.06
N VAL A 181 -6.57 10.22 13.10
CA VAL A 181 -6.23 11.50 13.75
C VAL A 181 -4.77 11.90 13.55
N GLY A 182 -3.97 11.01 13.00
CA GLY A 182 -2.58 11.25 12.65
C GLY A 182 -2.14 10.28 11.56
N LEU A 183 -1.53 10.82 10.51
CA LEU A 183 -0.92 10.04 9.43
C LEU A 183 0.55 10.38 9.35
N VAL A 184 1.39 9.39 9.60
CA VAL A 184 2.85 9.50 9.50
C VAL A 184 3.31 8.70 8.29
N ILE A 185 4.15 9.30 7.47
CA ILE A 185 4.70 8.68 6.27
C ILE A 185 6.22 8.71 6.36
N GLU A 186 6.84 7.54 6.27
CA GLU A 186 8.29 7.43 6.21
C GLU A 186 8.79 7.60 4.78
N THR A 187 9.78 8.48 4.61
CA THR A 187 10.46 8.67 3.34
C THR A 187 11.91 9.09 3.54
N ARG A 188 12.66 9.20 2.45
CA ARG A 188 14.06 9.63 2.50
C ARG A 188 14.17 11.12 2.29
N PRO A 189 15.02 11.83 3.07
CA PRO A 189 15.14 13.28 2.96
C PRO A 189 15.71 13.76 1.62
N ASP A 190 16.50 12.94 0.93
CA ASP A 190 17.04 13.24 -0.41
C ASP A 190 16.00 13.09 -1.55
N HIS A 191 14.81 12.62 -1.23
CA HIS A 191 13.67 12.50 -2.14
C HIS A 191 12.49 13.43 -1.76
N ILE A 192 12.70 14.34 -0.82
CA ILE A 192 11.69 15.32 -0.42
C ILE A 192 12.02 16.66 -1.10
N SER A 193 11.13 17.13 -1.97
CA SER A 193 11.12 18.48 -2.49
C SER A 193 10.09 19.34 -1.77
N ALA A 194 10.14 20.66 -1.96
CA ALA A 194 9.09 21.55 -1.46
C ALA A 194 7.71 21.19 -2.04
N ASP A 195 7.65 20.83 -3.31
CA ASP A 195 6.41 20.41 -3.98
C ASP A 195 5.88 19.09 -3.38
N GLU A 196 6.76 18.16 -3.03
CA GLU A 196 6.38 16.93 -2.35
C GLU A 196 5.76 17.19 -0.98
N VAL A 197 6.35 18.09 -0.19
CA VAL A 197 5.81 18.48 1.12
C VAL A 197 4.45 19.14 1.01
N LEU A 198 4.22 19.91 -0.06
CA LEU A 198 2.92 20.56 -0.29
C LEU A 198 1.86 19.59 -0.84
N ARG A 199 2.29 18.50 -1.46
CA ARG A 199 1.42 17.49 -2.02
C ARG A 199 0.97 16.45 -0.99
N VAL A 200 1.82 16.10 -0.05
CA VAL A 200 1.56 15.11 1.01
C VAL A 200 0.97 15.80 2.25
#